data_ef4ad4e2ab12d88a41017752293c75ad
#
_entry.id   ef4ad4e2ab12d88a41017752293c75ad
#
_cell.length_a   1.000
_cell.length_b   1.000
_cell.length_c   1.000
_cell.angle_alpha   90.00
_cell.angle_beta   90.00
_cell.angle_gamma   90.00
#
_symmetry.space_group_name_H-M   'P 1'
#
loop_
_entity.id
_entity.type
_entity.pdbx_description
1 polymer ?
#
loop_
_entity_poly.entity_id
_entity_poly.type
_entity_poly.pdbx_seq_one_letter_code
_entity_poly.pdbx_strand_id
1 'polypeptide(L)'
;MGVPLDDTWIHFRFADNFINGYFFNYNPGEPTAGTTSPFYVVILGISSLLIPNFIINSVFLSGLFYIFTCLIVYKISLLIFENSNIKFSDSIPVYFTPQKLSLIISLLTVFAGRFAWAAMSGMETTLFTFFTLAGVYFHLNDLRFNKFSVLPTFMFALSSVLRPEGMLIYSIYAFDVTLNFIKDKTFKANILKFILFIFLFLLVTLPYLIFSYQISGHFFPNTFRGQGGGFSLIPNFNYLRIVSIFFLRDNFVTGILFFGFIFYYFKNYRTYFSDFKYLNLIALWAIFLPLVSSVLIPNWRHHVRYTMPLIPFVNIIAVYTLFTVFKKQYYRKLTNFLRPKTLTPVFLILFSFIYYFVYAVALGKNVDNINSQQVKLAEWVQYNVRRNETIAVNDIGAITFLSNNRVIDMAGLITPEILRYRTYSWDDNLDSVNYLLKKNDVAYIIIYDHWFKEYLEKYGSELTFITSAILEENTICGGIEMKVYKTNFNRQ
;
A
#
# COMPACT_ATOMS: atom_id res chain seq x y z
N MET A 1 -21.41 7.95 -7.16
CA MET A 1 -19.94 8.05 -7.16
C MET A 1 -19.43 7.53 -5.82
N GLY A 2 -18.31 6.82 -5.76
CA GLY A 2 -17.82 6.23 -4.51
C GLY A 2 -16.37 5.75 -4.65
N VAL A 3 -15.82 5.22 -3.55
CA VAL A 3 -14.48 4.60 -3.49
C VAL A 3 -14.60 3.13 -3.08
N PRO A 4 -13.70 2.25 -3.53
CA PRO A 4 -13.84 0.80 -3.39
C PRO A 4 -13.42 0.24 -2.03
N LEU A 5 -13.04 1.10 -1.07
CA LEU A 5 -12.56 0.70 0.26
C LEU A 5 -13.12 1.61 1.34
N ASP A 6 -13.53 1.02 2.46
CA ASP A 6 -13.89 1.75 3.67
C ASP A 6 -12.69 2.51 4.27
N ASP A 7 -11.48 1.95 4.17
CA ASP A 7 -10.23 2.58 4.63
C ASP A 7 -9.99 3.98 4.00
N THR A 8 -10.49 4.22 2.78
CA THR A 8 -10.37 5.54 2.13
C THR A 8 -11.14 6.62 2.90
N TRP A 9 -12.31 6.28 3.44
CA TRP A 9 -13.12 7.18 4.24
C TRP A 9 -12.48 7.48 5.62
N ILE A 10 -11.64 6.56 6.12
CA ILE A 10 -10.83 6.82 7.33
C ILE A 10 -9.87 7.98 7.06
N HIS A 11 -9.21 8.00 5.89
CA HIS A 11 -8.35 9.13 5.51
C HIS A 11 -9.15 10.43 5.36
N PHE A 12 -10.39 10.37 4.83
CA PHE A 12 -11.25 11.55 4.72
C PHE A 12 -11.54 12.13 6.09
N ARG A 13 -11.88 11.30 7.07
CA ARG A 13 -12.16 11.74 8.45
C ARG A 13 -10.96 12.41 9.09
N PHE A 14 -9.77 11.80 8.99
CA PHE A 14 -8.54 12.40 9.50
C PHE A 14 -8.20 13.71 8.78
N ALA A 15 -8.39 13.79 7.47
CA ALA A 15 -8.08 14.97 6.66
C ALA A 15 -9.05 16.13 6.94
N ASP A 16 -10.32 15.84 7.10
CA ASP A 16 -11.34 16.81 7.50
C ASP A 16 -11.05 17.38 8.90
N ASN A 17 -10.78 16.51 9.86
CA ASN A 17 -10.39 16.94 11.21
C ASN A 17 -9.08 17.74 11.20
N PHE A 18 -8.10 17.37 10.36
CA PHE A 18 -6.84 18.08 10.24
C PHE A 18 -7.03 19.55 9.82
N ILE A 19 -7.84 19.82 8.79
CA ILE A 19 -8.10 21.21 8.33
C ILE A 19 -8.95 22.01 9.31
N ASN A 20 -9.72 21.33 10.17
CA ASN A 20 -10.49 21.95 11.24
C ASN A 20 -9.68 22.15 12.55
N GLY A 21 -8.36 21.91 12.52
CA GLY A 21 -7.45 22.14 13.66
C GLY A 21 -7.31 20.97 14.62
N TYR A 22 -7.94 19.83 14.36
CA TYR A 22 -7.82 18.62 15.16
C TYR A 22 -6.75 17.68 14.58
N PHE A 23 -5.47 18.02 14.82
CA PHE A 23 -4.34 17.26 14.27
C PHE A 23 -4.34 15.80 14.75
N PHE A 24 -4.37 14.86 13.81
CA PHE A 24 -4.38 13.42 14.06
C PHE A 24 -5.44 12.93 15.05
N ASN A 25 -6.62 13.54 15.01
CA ASN A 25 -7.79 13.09 15.74
C ASN A 25 -8.76 12.41 14.78
N TYR A 26 -9.33 11.30 15.21
CA TYR A 26 -10.45 10.66 14.52
C TYR A 26 -11.79 11.15 15.06
N ASN A 27 -11.96 11.09 16.38
CA ASN A 27 -12.98 11.86 17.09
C ASN A 27 -12.39 13.23 17.43
N PRO A 28 -13.06 14.36 17.16
CA PRO A 28 -12.57 15.68 17.53
C PRO A 28 -12.22 15.77 19.02
N GLY A 29 -11.01 16.23 19.35
CA GLY A 29 -10.52 16.34 20.73
C GLY A 29 -9.89 15.06 21.29
N GLU A 30 -9.88 13.93 20.54
CA GLU A 30 -9.29 12.66 20.96
C GLU A 30 -8.12 12.29 20.01
N PRO A 31 -6.86 12.69 20.32
CA PRO A 31 -5.70 12.34 19.51
C PRO A 31 -5.51 10.83 19.43
N THR A 32 -5.24 10.31 18.23
CA THR A 32 -5.03 8.87 18.03
C THR A 32 -3.97 8.58 16.96
N ALA A 33 -3.15 7.55 17.19
CA ALA A 33 -2.22 7.01 16.22
C ALA A 33 -2.89 5.97 15.30
N GLY A 34 -4.09 6.26 14.82
CA GLY A 34 -4.91 5.37 13.99
C GLY A 34 -4.60 5.41 12.49
N THR A 35 -3.80 6.36 11.99
CA THR A 35 -3.41 6.41 10.58
C THR A 35 -2.00 5.88 10.36
N THR A 36 -1.81 5.07 9.31
CA THR A 36 -0.48 4.65 8.82
C THR A 36 0.11 5.63 7.82
N SER A 37 -0.67 6.64 7.38
CA SER A 37 -0.35 7.50 6.25
C SER A 37 -0.49 8.99 6.62
N PRO A 38 0.25 9.48 7.66
CA PRO A 38 0.08 10.86 8.14
C PRO A 38 0.34 11.91 7.06
N PHE A 39 1.31 11.69 6.17
CA PHE A 39 1.60 12.64 5.09
C PHE A 39 0.48 12.65 4.03
N TYR A 40 -0.18 11.53 3.78
CA TYR A 40 -1.35 11.50 2.89
C TYR A 40 -2.52 12.30 3.46
N VAL A 41 -2.79 12.16 4.76
CA VAL A 41 -3.82 12.93 5.48
C VAL A 41 -3.59 14.43 5.32
N VAL A 42 -2.33 14.89 5.49
CA VAL A 42 -1.96 16.31 5.32
C VAL A 42 -2.18 16.77 3.88
N ILE A 43 -1.71 16.02 2.88
CA ILE A 43 -1.89 16.36 1.45
C ILE A 43 -3.38 16.42 1.11
N LEU A 44 -4.15 15.42 1.52
CA LEU A 44 -5.58 15.33 1.24
C LEU A 44 -6.36 16.47 1.92
N GLY A 45 -6.01 16.81 3.17
CA GLY A 45 -6.61 17.93 3.88
C GLY A 45 -6.30 19.27 3.20
N ILE A 46 -5.03 19.55 2.89
CA ILE A 46 -4.66 20.81 2.22
C ILE A 46 -5.31 20.91 0.84
N SER A 47 -5.32 19.83 0.06
CA SER A 47 -5.93 19.84 -1.28
C SER A 47 -7.47 19.96 -1.23
N SER A 48 -8.12 19.57 -0.12
CA SER A 48 -9.58 19.74 0.05
C SER A 48 -10.00 21.21 0.13
N LEU A 49 -9.09 22.12 0.46
CA LEU A 49 -9.33 23.56 0.39
C LEU A 49 -9.59 24.04 -1.06
N LEU A 50 -9.08 23.30 -2.06
CA LEU A 50 -9.28 23.58 -3.48
C LEU A 50 -10.38 22.69 -4.08
N ILE A 51 -10.43 21.42 -3.66
CA ILE A 51 -11.40 20.42 -4.10
C ILE A 51 -12.13 19.87 -2.86
N PRO A 52 -13.22 20.51 -2.41
CA PRO A 52 -13.87 20.16 -1.13
C PRO A 52 -14.48 18.77 -1.09
N ASN A 53 -14.84 18.19 -2.24
CA ASN A 53 -15.37 16.84 -2.30
C ASN A 53 -14.23 15.82 -2.13
N PHE A 54 -14.13 15.18 -0.97
CA PHE A 54 -13.07 14.24 -0.63
C PHE A 54 -12.96 13.05 -1.58
N ILE A 55 -14.07 12.54 -2.13
CA ILE A 55 -14.06 11.45 -3.11
C ILE A 55 -13.37 11.92 -4.39
N ILE A 56 -13.77 13.06 -4.95
CA ILE A 56 -13.18 13.62 -6.17
C ILE A 56 -11.71 13.97 -5.91
N ASN A 57 -11.42 14.61 -4.80
CA ASN A 57 -10.07 15.03 -4.41
C ASN A 57 -9.10 13.84 -4.31
N SER A 58 -9.48 12.79 -3.57
CA SER A 58 -8.62 11.62 -3.37
C SER A 58 -8.36 10.86 -4.66
N VAL A 59 -9.38 10.67 -5.51
CA VAL A 59 -9.24 10.03 -6.82
C VAL A 59 -8.39 10.90 -7.76
N PHE A 60 -8.57 12.22 -7.74
CA PHE A 60 -7.74 13.15 -8.51
C PHE A 60 -6.25 13.06 -8.10
N LEU A 61 -5.95 13.11 -6.80
CA LEU A 61 -4.58 12.98 -6.29
C LEU A 61 -3.98 11.63 -6.67
N SER A 62 -4.71 10.54 -6.43
CA SER A 62 -4.23 9.19 -6.77
C SER A 62 -3.99 9.04 -8.26
N GLY A 63 -4.86 9.58 -9.12
CA GLY A 63 -4.72 9.59 -10.57
C GLY A 63 -3.54 10.43 -11.05
N LEU A 64 -3.33 11.62 -10.46
CA LEU A 64 -2.18 12.47 -10.76
C LEU A 64 -0.86 11.76 -10.47
N PHE A 65 -0.73 11.15 -9.30
CA PHE A 65 0.48 10.42 -8.92
C PHE A 65 0.64 9.11 -9.68
N TYR A 66 -0.44 8.51 -10.17
CA TYR A 66 -0.36 7.40 -11.12
C TYR A 66 0.31 7.83 -12.44
N ILE A 67 -0.08 8.99 -13.01
CA ILE A 67 0.55 9.54 -14.21
C ILE A 67 2.04 9.82 -13.94
N PHE A 68 2.37 10.48 -12.83
CA PHE A 68 3.76 10.73 -12.45
C PHE A 68 4.56 9.45 -12.26
N THR A 69 3.95 8.40 -11.72
CA THR A 69 4.56 7.07 -11.61
C THR A 69 4.89 6.51 -12.99
N CYS A 70 3.99 6.57 -13.95
CA CYS A 70 4.25 6.08 -15.31
C CYS A 70 5.39 6.86 -16.01
N LEU A 71 5.44 8.18 -15.81
CA LEU A 71 6.50 9.03 -16.35
C LEU A 71 7.87 8.74 -15.73
N ILE A 72 7.93 8.53 -14.41
CA ILE A 72 9.20 8.25 -13.75
C ILE A 72 9.70 6.84 -14.04
N VAL A 73 8.80 5.87 -14.23
CA VAL A 73 9.12 4.52 -14.70
C VAL A 73 9.83 4.57 -16.08
N TYR A 74 9.32 5.41 -17.00
CA TYR A 74 10.00 5.65 -18.29
C TYR A 74 11.43 6.16 -18.07
N LYS A 75 11.63 7.18 -17.22
CA LYS A 75 12.95 7.75 -16.94
C LYS A 75 13.91 6.75 -16.28
N ILE A 76 13.44 5.98 -15.31
CA ILE A 76 14.24 4.94 -14.64
C ILE A 76 14.68 3.89 -15.67
N SER A 77 13.74 3.39 -16.47
CA SER A 77 14.00 2.38 -17.48
C SER A 77 15.01 2.86 -18.51
N LEU A 78 14.86 4.11 -18.98
CA LEU A 78 15.79 4.73 -19.92
C LEU A 78 17.20 4.80 -19.32
N LEU A 79 17.32 5.24 -18.07
CA LEU A 79 18.60 5.32 -17.37
C LEU A 79 19.26 3.93 -17.23
N ILE A 80 18.49 2.89 -16.90
CA ILE A 80 18.99 1.51 -16.78
C ILE A 80 19.50 1.03 -18.15
N PHE A 81 18.72 1.18 -19.22
CA PHE A 81 19.10 0.67 -20.54
C PHE A 81 20.22 1.46 -21.21
N GLU A 82 20.39 2.76 -20.92
CA GLU A 82 21.51 3.56 -21.41
C GLU A 82 22.84 3.26 -20.71
N ASN A 83 22.79 2.88 -19.42
CA ASN A 83 24.00 2.72 -18.58
C ASN A 83 24.31 1.26 -18.26
N SER A 84 23.44 0.32 -18.61
CA SER A 84 23.79 -1.09 -18.49
C SER A 84 24.88 -1.45 -19.49
N ASN A 85 25.88 -2.23 -19.06
CA ASN A 85 26.96 -2.75 -19.90
C ASN A 85 26.47 -3.74 -20.97
N ILE A 86 25.19 -3.70 -21.28
CA ILE A 86 24.58 -4.53 -22.32
C ILE A 86 25.10 -3.99 -23.66
N LYS A 87 25.95 -4.78 -24.30
CA LYS A 87 26.26 -4.55 -25.71
C LYS A 87 24.98 -4.76 -26.50
N PHE A 88 24.20 -3.67 -26.66
CA PHE A 88 22.96 -3.64 -27.44
C PHE A 88 23.15 -4.19 -28.88
N SER A 89 24.38 -4.14 -29.42
CA SER A 89 24.73 -4.60 -30.77
C SER A 89 24.55 -6.10 -30.99
N ASP A 90 24.73 -6.96 -29.95
CA ASP A 90 24.83 -8.40 -30.18
C ASP A 90 23.58 -9.20 -29.76
N SER A 91 22.74 -8.66 -28.89
CA SER A 91 21.63 -9.41 -28.27
C SER A 91 20.24 -8.88 -28.60
N ILE A 92 20.12 -7.56 -28.84
CA ILE A 92 18.83 -6.90 -29.05
C ILE A 92 18.66 -6.58 -30.55
N PRO A 93 17.49 -6.89 -31.12
CA PRO A 93 17.21 -6.47 -32.49
C PRO A 93 17.34 -4.94 -32.62
N VAL A 94 17.92 -4.47 -33.74
CA VAL A 94 18.15 -3.06 -34.06
C VAL A 94 16.91 -2.16 -33.85
N TYR A 95 15.72 -2.74 -33.82
CA TYR A 95 14.46 -2.02 -33.66
C TYR A 95 14.13 -1.63 -32.19
N PHE A 96 14.79 -2.20 -31.17
CA PHE A 96 14.53 -1.92 -29.77
C PHE A 96 15.59 -0.98 -29.19
N THR A 97 15.34 0.31 -29.29
CA THR A 97 16.16 1.31 -28.62
C THR A 97 15.82 1.41 -27.13
N PRO A 98 16.71 1.96 -26.28
CA PRO A 98 16.41 2.24 -24.88
C PRO A 98 15.08 2.99 -24.70
N GLN A 99 14.78 3.96 -25.56
CA GLN A 99 13.55 4.75 -25.52
C GLN A 99 12.31 3.88 -25.76
N LYS A 100 12.35 2.98 -26.76
CA LYS A 100 11.22 2.07 -27.05
C LYS A 100 11.00 1.06 -25.93
N LEU A 101 12.07 0.51 -25.36
CA LEU A 101 11.96 -0.41 -24.22
C LEU A 101 11.38 0.30 -22.99
N SER A 102 11.82 1.52 -22.74
CA SER A 102 11.30 2.33 -21.65
C SER A 102 9.83 2.70 -21.83
N LEU A 103 9.42 2.98 -23.08
CA LEU A 103 8.01 3.21 -23.41
C LEU A 103 7.16 1.96 -23.19
N ILE A 104 7.65 0.78 -23.59
CA ILE A 104 6.95 -0.49 -23.35
C ILE A 104 6.74 -0.72 -21.85
N ILE A 105 7.76 -0.50 -21.02
CA ILE A 105 7.66 -0.67 -19.56
C ILE A 105 6.66 0.32 -18.97
N SER A 106 6.68 1.57 -19.42
CA SER A 106 5.72 2.58 -18.99
C SER A 106 4.29 2.20 -19.40
N LEU A 107 4.07 1.72 -20.62
CA LEU A 107 2.76 1.24 -21.08
C LEU A 107 2.29 -0.01 -20.32
N LEU A 108 3.19 -0.95 -20.02
CA LEU A 108 2.87 -2.09 -19.14
C LEU A 108 2.41 -1.62 -17.75
N THR A 109 2.96 -0.53 -17.24
CA THR A 109 2.55 0.06 -15.96
C THR A 109 1.20 0.78 -16.10
N VAL A 110 0.97 1.51 -17.21
CA VAL A 110 -0.32 2.16 -17.53
C VAL A 110 -1.45 1.12 -17.63
N PHE A 111 -1.20 -0.03 -18.25
CA PHE A 111 -2.22 -1.08 -18.42
C PHE A 111 -2.18 -2.16 -17.33
N ALA A 112 -1.44 -1.95 -16.24
CA ALA A 112 -1.48 -2.85 -15.08
C ALA A 112 -2.79 -2.66 -14.31
N GLY A 113 -3.77 -3.53 -14.54
CA GLY A 113 -5.15 -3.39 -14.04
C GLY A 113 -5.23 -3.18 -12.53
N ARG A 114 -4.47 -3.96 -11.76
CA ARG A 114 -4.44 -3.83 -10.28
C ARG A 114 -3.85 -2.49 -9.83
N PHE A 115 -2.87 -1.96 -10.54
CA PHE A 115 -2.29 -0.64 -10.23
C PHE A 115 -3.22 0.50 -10.66
N ALA A 116 -3.94 0.34 -11.78
CA ALA A 116 -5.00 1.26 -12.19
C ALA A 116 -6.18 1.26 -11.20
N TRP A 117 -6.56 0.09 -10.67
CA TRP A 117 -7.53 -0.01 -9.58
C TRP A 117 -7.07 0.80 -8.34
N ALA A 118 -5.78 0.70 -7.97
CA ALA A 118 -5.23 1.51 -6.88
C ALA A 118 -5.30 3.01 -7.14
N ALA A 119 -5.10 3.45 -8.39
CA ALA A 119 -5.23 4.86 -8.79
C ALA A 119 -6.66 5.40 -8.62
N MET A 120 -7.67 4.53 -8.74
CA MET A 120 -9.09 4.89 -8.58
C MET A 120 -9.60 4.62 -7.16
N SER A 121 -8.78 4.07 -6.27
CA SER A 121 -9.18 3.73 -4.91
C SER A 121 -9.26 4.93 -3.96
N GLY A 122 -8.67 6.06 -4.32
CA GLY A 122 -8.54 7.22 -3.43
C GLY A 122 -7.57 7.02 -2.26
N MET A 123 -6.75 5.95 -2.31
CA MET A 123 -5.75 5.64 -1.28
C MET A 123 -4.37 6.22 -1.64
N GLU A 124 -3.46 6.23 -0.67
CA GLU A 124 -2.10 6.71 -0.78
C GLU A 124 -1.16 5.85 -1.67
N THR A 125 -1.65 4.73 -2.20
CA THR A 125 -0.81 3.71 -2.87
C THR A 125 0.00 4.26 -4.04
N THR A 126 -0.60 5.10 -4.89
CA THR A 126 0.10 5.69 -6.04
C THR A 126 1.10 6.77 -5.64
N LEU A 127 0.78 7.54 -4.59
CA LEU A 127 1.71 8.51 -4.01
C LEU A 127 2.94 7.80 -3.46
N PHE A 128 2.73 6.77 -2.64
CA PHE A 128 3.80 5.95 -2.09
C PHE A 128 4.68 5.35 -3.19
N THR A 129 4.07 4.81 -4.25
CA THR A 129 4.79 4.23 -5.39
C THR A 129 5.61 5.29 -6.12
N PHE A 130 5.06 6.49 -6.32
CA PHE A 130 5.79 7.59 -6.94
C PHE A 130 7.01 8.00 -6.12
N PHE A 131 6.86 8.25 -4.80
CA PHE A 131 7.98 8.67 -3.96
C PHE A 131 9.07 7.60 -3.83
N THR A 132 8.70 6.31 -3.79
CA THR A 132 9.68 5.21 -3.82
C THR A 132 10.45 5.18 -5.14
N LEU A 133 9.76 5.31 -6.28
CA LEU A 133 10.41 5.37 -7.59
C LEU A 133 11.23 6.65 -7.77
N ALA A 134 10.78 7.80 -7.24
CA ALA A 134 11.55 9.03 -7.27
C ALA A 134 12.88 8.88 -6.49
N GLY A 135 12.85 8.26 -5.32
CA GLY A 135 14.05 7.92 -4.58
C GLY A 135 15.00 7.03 -5.38
N VAL A 136 14.47 5.98 -6.01
CA VAL A 136 15.25 5.11 -6.90
C VAL A 136 15.82 5.90 -8.08
N TYR A 137 15.04 6.73 -8.75
CA TYR A 137 15.50 7.55 -9.87
C TYR A 137 16.68 8.44 -9.49
N PHE A 138 16.58 9.15 -8.37
CA PHE A 138 17.67 10.01 -7.89
C PHE A 138 18.90 9.20 -7.47
N HIS A 139 18.72 8.04 -6.85
CA HIS A 139 19.83 7.13 -6.53
C HIS A 139 20.56 6.64 -7.80
N LEU A 140 19.81 6.22 -8.83
CA LEU A 140 20.42 5.80 -10.09
C LEU A 140 21.15 6.95 -10.82
N ASN A 141 20.65 8.17 -10.72
CA ASN A 141 21.37 9.36 -11.21
C ASN A 141 22.65 9.61 -10.40
N ASP A 142 22.63 9.46 -9.10
CA ASP A 142 23.82 9.57 -8.25
C ASP A 142 24.88 8.51 -8.68
N LEU A 143 24.46 7.27 -8.93
CA LEU A 143 25.35 6.22 -9.45
C LEU A 143 25.93 6.54 -10.84
N ARG A 144 25.12 7.16 -11.72
CA ARG A 144 25.53 7.56 -13.08
C ARG A 144 26.61 8.64 -13.04
N PHE A 145 26.41 9.65 -12.19
CA PHE A 145 27.31 10.82 -12.13
C PHE A 145 28.36 10.71 -11.01
N ASN A 146 28.45 9.56 -10.37
CA ASN A 146 29.31 9.32 -9.20
C ASN A 146 29.16 10.41 -8.13
N LYS A 147 27.90 10.72 -7.78
CA LYS A 147 27.50 11.72 -6.78
C LYS A 147 26.89 11.02 -5.57
N PHE A 148 26.74 11.77 -4.50
CA PHE A 148 25.96 11.36 -3.34
C PHE A 148 25.13 12.56 -2.88
N SER A 149 23.86 12.59 -3.31
CA SER A 149 22.93 13.69 -3.07
C SER A 149 21.91 13.35 -1.98
N VAL A 150 21.25 14.38 -1.45
CA VAL A 150 20.22 14.24 -0.41
C VAL A 150 18.87 13.76 -0.97
N LEU A 151 18.65 13.92 -2.27
CA LEU A 151 17.34 13.68 -2.91
C LEU A 151 16.79 12.27 -2.72
N PRO A 152 17.58 11.18 -2.89
CA PRO A 152 17.07 9.83 -2.61
C PRO A 152 16.57 9.68 -1.18
N THR A 153 17.36 10.16 -0.21
CA THR A 153 17.00 10.12 1.22
C THR A 153 15.69 10.87 1.49
N PHE A 154 15.54 12.08 0.94
CA PHE A 154 14.32 12.87 1.14
C PHE A 154 13.09 12.18 0.54
N MET A 155 13.19 11.62 -0.67
CA MET A 155 12.07 10.88 -1.29
C MET A 155 11.69 9.64 -0.49
N PHE A 156 12.67 8.88 0.01
CA PHE A 156 12.39 7.71 0.85
C PHE A 156 11.86 8.10 2.24
N ALA A 157 12.27 9.24 2.80
CA ALA A 157 11.69 9.75 4.03
C ALA A 157 10.21 10.11 3.86
N LEU A 158 9.85 10.80 2.76
CA LEU A 158 8.44 11.06 2.43
C LEU A 158 7.65 9.78 2.20
N SER A 159 8.24 8.78 1.53
CA SER A 159 7.59 7.48 1.37
C SER A 159 7.33 6.78 2.71
N SER A 160 8.22 6.94 3.69
CA SER A 160 8.09 6.33 5.02
C SER A 160 6.95 6.91 5.87
N VAL A 161 6.62 8.19 5.67
CA VAL A 161 5.45 8.84 6.30
C VAL A 161 4.17 8.74 5.46
N LEU A 162 4.25 8.17 4.26
CA LEU A 162 3.10 7.70 3.48
C LEU A 162 2.74 6.27 3.83
N ARG A 163 3.75 5.41 4.06
CA ARG A 163 3.56 4.01 4.46
C ARG A 163 4.79 3.49 5.20
N PRO A 164 4.63 2.71 6.28
CA PRO A 164 5.76 2.15 7.04
C PRO A 164 6.77 1.36 6.20
N GLU A 165 6.32 0.75 5.10
CA GLU A 165 7.20 0.01 4.17
C GLU A 165 8.27 0.90 3.52
N GLY A 166 8.08 2.22 3.52
CA GLY A 166 9.10 3.19 3.09
C GLY A 166 10.39 3.13 3.91
N MET A 167 10.30 2.72 5.18
CA MET A 167 11.50 2.51 6.02
C MET A 167 12.34 1.32 5.52
N LEU A 168 11.68 0.28 4.99
CA LEU A 168 12.37 -0.87 4.43
C LEU A 168 13.16 -0.49 3.17
N ILE A 169 12.54 0.23 2.21
CA ILE A 169 13.27 0.65 1.01
C ILE A 169 14.41 1.61 1.34
N TYR A 170 14.24 2.51 2.32
CA TYR A 170 15.34 3.34 2.80
C TYR A 170 16.49 2.51 3.39
N SER A 171 16.18 1.47 4.16
CA SER A 171 17.19 0.57 4.73
C SER A 171 17.97 -0.17 3.63
N ILE A 172 17.27 -0.64 2.58
CA ILE A 172 17.90 -1.28 1.41
C ILE A 172 18.77 -0.28 0.65
N TYR A 173 18.31 0.96 0.46
CA TYR A 173 19.08 2.05 -0.14
C TYR A 173 20.35 2.34 0.66
N ALA A 174 20.24 2.52 1.98
CA ALA A 174 21.39 2.77 2.85
C ALA A 174 22.40 1.63 2.80
N PHE A 175 21.94 0.38 2.73
CA PHE A 175 22.77 -0.80 2.55
C PHE A 175 23.51 -0.77 1.19
N ASP A 176 22.80 -0.52 0.08
CA ASP A 176 23.40 -0.44 -1.25
C ASP A 176 24.47 0.66 -1.35
N VAL A 177 24.17 1.86 -0.82
CA VAL A 177 25.13 2.98 -0.75
C VAL A 177 26.37 2.61 0.07
N THR A 178 26.17 1.96 1.23
CA THR A 178 27.27 1.53 2.10
C THR A 178 28.19 0.53 1.37
N LEU A 179 27.63 -0.45 0.67
CA LEU A 179 28.39 -1.40 -0.12
C LEU A 179 29.20 -0.72 -1.23
N ASN A 180 28.61 0.25 -1.93
CA ASN A 180 29.32 1.02 -2.97
C ASN A 180 30.47 1.82 -2.36
N PHE A 181 30.29 2.49 -1.21
CA PHE A 181 31.35 3.22 -0.52
C PHE A 181 32.50 2.32 -0.05
N ILE A 182 32.21 1.11 0.44
CA ILE A 182 33.22 0.12 0.84
C ILE A 182 34.04 -0.31 -0.38
N LYS A 183 33.35 -0.66 -1.49
CA LYS A 183 33.99 -1.06 -2.74
C LYS A 183 34.92 0.02 -3.28
N ASP A 184 34.43 1.25 -3.35
CA ASP A 184 35.16 2.37 -3.94
C ASP A 184 36.17 3.01 -2.96
N LYS A 185 36.28 2.47 -1.73
CA LYS A 185 37.14 2.96 -0.64
C LYS A 185 36.88 4.43 -0.25
N THR A 186 35.66 4.91 -0.50
CA THR A 186 35.24 6.29 -0.23
C THR A 186 34.44 6.45 1.06
N PHE A 187 34.27 5.40 1.84
CA PHE A 187 33.45 5.38 3.04
C PHE A 187 33.86 6.49 4.04
N LYS A 188 35.18 6.58 4.36
CA LYS A 188 35.69 7.61 5.29
C LYS A 188 35.42 9.03 4.82
N ALA A 189 35.50 9.29 3.50
CA ALA A 189 35.27 10.60 2.93
C ALA A 189 33.77 11.01 2.95
N ASN A 190 32.87 10.04 2.92
CA ASN A 190 31.42 10.28 2.83
C ASN A 190 30.68 10.03 4.15
N ILE A 191 31.35 9.59 5.22
CA ILE A 191 30.69 9.20 6.48
C ILE A 191 29.86 10.34 7.08
N LEU A 192 30.36 11.57 7.08
CA LEU A 192 29.64 12.73 7.61
C LEU A 192 28.37 13.02 6.80
N LYS A 193 28.42 12.94 5.46
CA LYS A 193 27.24 13.09 4.62
C LYS A 193 26.24 11.94 4.87
N PHE A 194 26.72 10.73 5.04
CA PHE A 194 25.88 9.59 5.33
C PHE A 194 25.15 9.74 6.67
N ILE A 195 25.86 10.17 7.73
CA ILE A 195 25.25 10.47 9.03
C ILE A 195 24.21 11.61 8.90
N LEU A 196 24.54 12.69 8.17
CA LEU A 196 23.62 13.78 7.92
C LEU A 196 22.35 13.29 7.21
N PHE A 197 22.46 12.39 6.25
CA PHE A 197 21.30 11.87 5.52
C PHE A 197 20.45 10.95 6.40
N ILE A 198 21.05 10.14 7.26
CA ILE A 198 20.31 9.40 8.29
C ILE A 198 19.57 10.38 9.21
N PHE A 199 20.25 11.44 9.65
CA PHE A 199 19.62 12.47 10.49
C PHE A 199 18.44 13.14 9.79
N LEU A 200 18.56 13.51 8.51
CA LEU A 200 17.47 14.08 7.72
C LEU A 200 16.30 13.11 7.53
N PHE A 201 16.60 11.82 7.32
CA PHE A 201 15.57 10.78 7.28
C PHE A 201 14.81 10.73 8.60
N LEU A 202 15.52 10.68 9.72
CA LEU A 202 14.92 10.66 11.05
C LEU A 202 14.16 11.95 11.36
N LEU A 203 14.64 13.12 10.93
CA LEU A 203 13.96 14.40 11.11
C LEU A 203 12.54 14.41 10.49
N VAL A 204 12.35 13.72 9.37
CA VAL A 204 11.05 13.60 8.71
C VAL A 204 10.18 12.51 9.35
N THR A 205 10.78 11.39 9.77
CA THR A 205 10.01 10.22 10.21
C THR A 205 9.73 10.19 11.72
N LEU A 206 10.68 10.66 12.54
CA LEU A 206 10.58 10.63 14.00
C LEU A 206 9.41 11.43 14.58
N PRO A 207 9.02 12.60 14.08
CA PRO A 207 7.92 13.36 14.70
C PRO A 207 6.64 12.54 14.83
N TYR A 208 6.26 11.81 13.76
CA TYR A 208 5.07 10.98 13.81
C TYR A 208 5.27 9.71 14.63
N LEU A 209 6.46 9.10 14.61
CA LEU A 209 6.75 7.93 15.45
C LEU A 209 6.73 8.28 16.95
N ILE A 210 7.27 9.45 17.33
CA ILE A 210 7.22 9.95 18.71
C ILE A 210 5.77 10.22 19.13
N PHE A 211 4.98 10.89 18.27
CA PHE A 211 3.56 11.10 18.49
C PHE A 211 2.82 9.75 18.71
N SER A 212 3.06 8.77 17.83
CA SER A 212 2.47 7.43 17.97
C SER A 212 2.85 6.80 19.32
N TYR A 213 4.12 6.88 19.71
CA TYR A 213 4.58 6.35 20.98
C TYR A 213 3.93 7.03 22.21
N GLN A 214 3.79 8.36 22.16
CA GLN A 214 3.15 9.10 23.25
C GLN A 214 1.67 8.75 23.43
N ILE A 215 0.95 8.50 22.32
CA ILE A 215 -0.49 8.21 22.37
C ILE A 215 -0.79 6.73 22.61
N SER A 216 -0.05 5.83 21.97
CA SER A 216 -0.37 4.37 22.00
C SER A 216 0.64 3.52 22.78
N GLY A 217 1.76 4.10 23.24
CA GLY A 217 2.87 3.36 23.85
C GLY A 217 3.71 2.57 22.84
N HIS A 218 3.49 2.76 21.52
CA HIS A 218 4.18 2.05 20.46
C HIS A 218 4.60 3.00 19.34
N PHE A 219 5.80 2.78 18.74
CA PHE A 219 6.29 3.61 17.64
C PHE A 219 5.46 3.45 16.35
N PHE A 220 4.97 2.25 16.08
CA PHE A 220 4.13 2.02 14.89
C PHE A 220 2.65 2.23 15.22
N PRO A 221 1.87 2.81 14.28
CA PRO A 221 0.44 3.05 14.46
C PRO A 221 -0.34 1.79 14.81
N ASN A 222 -1.47 1.96 15.52
CA ASN A 222 -2.35 0.87 15.91
C ASN A 222 -2.84 0.05 14.72
N THR A 223 -3.08 0.69 13.58
CA THR A 223 -3.49 0.04 12.31
C THR A 223 -2.47 -0.98 11.85
N PHE A 224 -1.16 -0.68 11.97
CA PHE A 224 -0.09 -1.62 11.63
C PHE A 224 -0.13 -2.86 12.52
N ARG A 225 -0.40 -2.69 13.81
CA ARG A 225 -0.50 -3.78 14.79
C ARG A 225 -1.81 -4.56 14.64
N GLY A 226 -2.91 -3.87 14.40
CA GLY A 226 -4.24 -4.50 14.25
C GLY A 226 -4.38 -5.37 13.00
N GLN A 227 -3.56 -5.16 11.99
CA GLN A 227 -3.55 -5.94 10.76
C GLN A 227 -2.56 -7.12 10.78
N GLY A 228 -1.58 -7.10 11.68
CA GLY A 228 -0.59 -8.17 11.82
C GLY A 228 -1.04 -9.22 12.83
N GLY A 229 -0.97 -10.48 12.47
CA GLY A 229 -1.20 -11.62 13.37
C GLY A 229 -0.07 -11.86 14.39
N GLY A 230 0.74 -10.83 14.69
CA GLY A 230 1.94 -10.92 15.52
C GLY A 230 3.21 -11.19 14.69
N PHE A 231 4.35 -10.79 15.25
CA PHE A 231 5.67 -11.05 14.65
C PHE A 231 5.96 -12.55 14.64
N SER A 232 6.23 -13.10 13.46
CA SER A 232 6.69 -14.49 13.30
C SER A 232 8.03 -14.51 12.58
N LEU A 233 9.04 -15.17 13.16
CA LEU A 233 10.34 -15.37 12.48
C LEU A 233 10.24 -16.27 11.26
N ILE A 234 9.17 -17.08 11.16
CA ILE A 234 8.92 -17.97 10.04
C ILE A 234 8.05 -17.24 9.02
N PRO A 235 8.50 -17.09 7.75
CA PRO A 235 7.69 -16.49 6.70
C PRO A 235 6.37 -17.23 6.48
N ASN A 236 5.29 -16.49 6.28
CA ASN A 236 4.00 -17.06 5.91
C ASN A 236 4.04 -17.48 4.43
N PHE A 237 4.27 -18.77 4.16
CA PHE A 237 4.38 -19.32 2.81
C PHE A 237 3.06 -19.23 2.03
N ASN A 238 1.90 -19.28 2.71
CA ASN A 238 0.61 -19.10 2.04
C ASN A 238 0.47 -17.67 1.50
N TYR A 239 0.88 -16.67 2.29
CA TYR A 239 0.96 -15.28 1.82
C TYR A 239 1.87 -15.14 0.59
N LEU A 240 3.09 -15.69 0.64
CA LEU A 240 4.04 -15.63 -0.48
C LEU A 240 3.48 -16.32 -1.73
N ARG A 241 2.79 -17.45 -1.57
CA ARG A 241 2.10 -18.15 -2.66
C ARG A 241 1.03 -17.24 -3.29
N ILE A 242 0.18 -16.62 -2.47
CA ILE A 242 -0.87 -15.72 -2.94
C ILE A 242 -0.27 -14.52 -3.69
N VAL A 243 0.74 -13.86 -3.12
CA VAL A 243 1.46 -12.75 -3.78
C VAL A 243 2.02 -13.17 -5.14
N SER A 244 2.65 -14.37 -5.20
CA SER A 244 3.19 -14.90 -6.45
C SER A 244 2.11 -15.14 -7.51
N ILE A 245 0.95 -15.67 -7.11
CA ILE A 245 -0.22 -15.84 -8.00
C ILE A 245 -0.69 -14.47 -8.52
N PHE A 246 -0.73 -13.44 -7.68
CA PHE A 246 -1.15 -12.10 -8.12
C PHE A 246 -0.17 -11.49 -9.13
N PHE A 247 1.14 -11.64 -8.96
CA PHE A 247 2.11 -11.20 -9.97
C PHE A 247 1.95 -11.94 -11.32
N LEU A 248 1.63 -13.24 -11.29
CA LEU A 248 1.31 -13.99 -12.50
C LEU A 248 -0.03 -13.56 -13.11
N ARG A 249 -1.00 -13.16 -12.29
CA ARG A 249 -2.29 -12.63 -12.76
C ARG A 249 -2.18 -11.21 -13.30
N ASP A 250 -1.33 -10.34 -12.75
CA ASP A 250 -1.13 -8.99 -13.28
C ASP A 250 -0.69 -9.03 -14.76
N ASN A 251 0.28 -9.89 -15.07
CA ASN A 251 0.68 -10.26 -16.41
C ASN A 251 1.52 -11.55 -16.34
N PHE A 252 1.01 -12.63 -16.91
CA PHE A 252 1.63 -13.96 -16.81
C PHE A 252 3.10 -13.96 -17.30
N VAL A 253 3.36 -13.26 -18.41
CA VAL A 253 4.71 -13.21 -19.01
C VAL A 253 5.67 -12.42 -18.11
N THR A 254 5.27 -11.24 -17.64
CA THR A 254 6.12 -10.44 -16.73
C THR A 254 6.36 -11.16 -15.42
N GLY A 255 5.37 -11.86 -14.89
CA GLY A 255 5.50 -12.67 -13.68
C GLY A 255 6.54 -13.79 -13.82
N ILE A 256 6.48 -14.57 -14.90
CA ILE A 256 7.48 -15.64 -15.17
C ILE A 256 8.88 -15.03 -15.32
N LEU A 257 9.01 -13.93 -16.06
CA LEU A 257 10.30 -13.27 -16.28
C LEU A 257 10.87 -12.71 -14.96
N PHE A 258 10.03 -12.18 -14.10
CA PHE A 258 10.42 -11.72 -12.78
C PHE A 258 10.96 -12.86 -11.89
N PHE A 259 10.26 -13.99 -11.81
CA PHE A 259 10.75 -15.14 -11.04
C PHE A 259 12.03 -15.74 -11.65
N GLY A 260 12.12 -15.79 -12.98
CA GLY A 260 13.35 -16.17 -13.67
C GLY A 260 14.53 -15.24 -13.35
N PHE A 261 14.25 -13.92 -13.24
CA PHE A 261 15.26 -12.95 -12.83
C PHE A 261 15.75 -13.19 -11.40
N ILE A 262 14.86 -13.46 -10.45
CA ILE A 262 15.25 -13.74 -9.05
C ILE A 262 16.29 -14.87 -9.01
N PHE A 263 16.01 -15.98 -9.71
CA PHE A 263 16.94 -17.09 -9.80
C PHE A 263 18.27 -16.68 -10.46
N TYR A 264 18.20 -15.93 -11.56
CA TYR A 264 19.39 -15.46 -12.28
C TYR A 264 20.22 -14.49 -11.42
N TYR A 265 19.58 -13.59 -10.68
CA TYR A 265 20.21 -12.60 -9.81
C TYR A 265 21.02 -13.27 -8.70
N PHE A 266 20.42 -14.23 -7.99
CA PHE A 266 21.14 -14.96 -6.94
C PHE A 266 22.25 -15.86 -7.47
N LYS A 267 22.05 -16.49 -8.63
CA LYS A 267 23.11 -17.28 -9.27
C LYS A 267 24.33 -16.44 -9.65
N ASN A 268 24.12 -15.18 -10.00
CA ASN A 268 25.15 -14.26 -10.48
C ASN A 268 25.45 -13.13 -9.48
N TYR A 269 25.25 -13.36 -8.18
CA TYR A 269 25.45 -12.35 -7.14
C TYR A 269 26.84 -11.67 -7.17
N ARG A 270 27.85 -12.35 -7.71
CA ARG A 270 29.23 -11.82 -7.84
C ARG A 270 29.31 -10.62 -8.80
N THR A 271 28.35 -10.46 -9.69
CA THR A 271 28.27 -9.33 -10.62
C THR A 271 27.43 -8.17 -10.07
N TYR A 272 27.17 -8.16 -8.76
CA TYR A 272 26.38 -7.12 -8.07
C TYR A 272 26.82 -5.70 -8.44
N PHE A 273 28.13 -5.43 -8.42
CA PHE A 273 28.67 -4.09 -8.71
C PHE A 273 28.92 -3.80 -10.19
N SER A 274 28.77 -4.77 -11.09
CA SER A 274 28.94 -4.60 -12.54
C SER A 274 27.62 -4.66 -13.26
N ASP A 275 27.09 -5.85 -13.47
CA ASP A 275 25.92 -6.07 -14.34
C ASP A 275 24.63 -5.60 -13.70
N PHE A 276 24.53 -5.66 -12.36
CA PHE A 276 23.32 -5.28 -11.62
C PHE A 276 23.40 -3.90 -10.97
N LYS A 277 24.49 -3.13 -11.14
CA LYS A 277 24.71 -1.84 -10.48
C LYS A 277 23.47 -0.94 -10.47
N TYR A 278 22.75 -0.84 -11.60
CA TYR A 278 21.55 -0.02 -11.75
C TYR A 278 20.24 -0.77 -11.45
N LEU A 279 20.30 -2.03 -11.01
CA LEU A 279 19.14 -2.86 -10.71
C LEU A 279 19.08 -3.32 -9.25
N ASN A 280 20.18 -3.23 -8.51
CA ASN A 280 20.28 -3.78 -7.16
C ASN A 280 19.16 -3.31 -6.24
N LEU A 281 18.98 -1.98 -6.12
CA LEU A 281 17.93 -1.41 -5.27
C LEU A 281 16.53 -1.87 -5.69
N ILE A 282 16.27 -1.91 -7.01
CA ILE A 282 14.99 -2.38 -7.60
C ILE A 282 14.76 -3.86 -7.28
N ALA A 283 15.78 -4.70 -7.50
CA ALA A 283 15.70 -6.14 -7.29
C ALA A 283 15.51 -6.47 -5.80
N LEU A 284 16.34 -5.89 -4.94
CA LEU A 284 16.24 -6.09 -3.49
C LEU A 284 14.88 -5.62 -2.96
N TRP A 285 14.38 -4.46 -3.40
CA TRP A 285 13.06 -3.99 -3.00
C TRP A 285 11.96 -4.96 -3.42
N ALA A 286 11.96 -5.42 -4.67
CA ALA A 286 10.96 -6.34 -5.19
C ALA A 286 10.98 -7.71 -4.49
N ILE A 287 12.13 -8.13 -3.96
CA ILE A 287 12.29 -9.39 -3.21
C ILE A 287 11.96 -9.19 -1.73
N PHE A 288 12.52 -8.16 -1.09
CA PHE A 288 12.43 -8.01 0.36
C PHE A 288 11.06 -7.51 0.83
N LEU A 289 10.32 -6.70 0.06
CA LEU A 289 8.99 -6.25 0.51
C LEU A 289 8.04 -7.44 0.74
N PRO A 290 7.83 -8.39 -0.20
CA PRO A 290 6.98 -9.55 0.07
C PRO A 290 7.51 -10.43 1.21
N LEU A 291 8.81 -10.63 1.32
CA LEU A 291 9.42 -11.44 2.36
C LEU A 291 9.20 -10.82 3.75
N VAL A 292 9.48 -9.54 3.92
CA VAL A 292 9.29 -8.83 5.19
C VAL A 292 7.80 -8.76 5.54
N SER A 293 6.94 -8.49 4.56
CA SER A 293 5.48 -8.51 4.78
C SER A 293 4.98 -9.88 5.21
N SER A 294 5.57 -10.98 4.71
CA SER A 294 5.20 -12.34 5.11
C SER A 294 5.51 -12.67 6.57
N VAL A 295 6.46 -11.92 7.17
CA VAL A 295 6.89 -12.07 8.58
C VAL A 295 6.12 -11.11 9.49
N LEU A 296 5.91 -9.86 9.05
CA LEU A 296 5.35 -8.79 9.89
C LEU A 296 3.83 -8.67 9.74
N ILE A 297 3.33 -8.61 8.49
CA ILE A 297 1.91 -8.37 8.19
C ILE A 297 1.51 -9.19 6.95
N PRO A 298 1.23 -10.47 7.08
CA PRO A 298 0.84 -11.31 5.94
C PRO A 298 -0.62 -11.05 5.51
N ASN A 299 -0.96 -9.81 5.16
CA ASN A 299 -2.29 -9.40 4.75
C ASN A 299 -2.44 -9.44 3.23
N TRP A 300 -3.26 -10.38 2.72
CA TRP A 300 -3.56 -10.54 1.28
C TRP A 300 -4.92 -9.95 0.85
N ARG A 301 -5.65 -9.30 1.77
CA ARG A 301 -6.96 -8.68 1.48
C ARG A 301 -6.84 -7.57 0.43
N HIS A 302 -7.95 -7.16 -0.13
CA HIS A 302 -8.06 -6.02 -1.06
C HIS A 302 -7.09 -6.14 -2.24
N HIS A 303 -7.14 -7.28 -2.95
CA HIS A 303 -6.29 -7.55 -4.12
C HIS A 303 -4.78 -7.52 -3.83
N VAL A 304 -4.38 -7.91 -2.61
CA VAL A 304 -2.96 -7.84 -2.13
C VAL A 304 -2.37 -6.44 -2.28
N ARG A 305 -3.12 -5.41 -1.86
CA ARG A 305 -2.79 -3.99 -2.09
C ARG A 305 -1.40 -3.57 -1.61
N TYR A 306 -0.88 -4.22 -0.57
CA TYR A 306 0.45 -3.91 -0.03
C TYR A 306 1.60 -4.25 -1.00
N THR A 307 1.36 -5.08 -2.02
CA THR A 307 2.34 -5.40 -3.06
C THR A 307 2.11 -4.67 -4.38
N MET A 308 1.02 -3.91 -4.53
CA MET A 308 0.76 -3.13 -5.75
C MET A 308 1.88 -2.13 -6.08
N PRO A 309 2.54 -1.47 -5.11
CA PRO A 309 3.69 -0.61 -5.38
C PRO A 309 4.86 -1.31 -6.08
N LEU A 310 4.93 -2.65 -6.05
CA LEU A 310 5.98 -3.41 -6.76
C LEU A 310 5.70 -3.60 -8.25
N ILE A 311 4.47 -3.41 -8.73
CA ILE A 311 4.10 -3.67 -10.13
C ILE A 311 5.02 -2.94 -11.13
N PRO A 312 5.32 -1.63 -10.98
CA PRO A 312 6.26 -0.94 -11.86
C PRO A 312 7.66 -1.55 -11.83
N PHE A 313 8.14 -1.97 -10.66
CA PHE A 313 9.47 -2.59 -10.48
C PHE A 313 9.53 -3.96 -11.16
N VAL A 314 8.47 -4.77 -11.00
CA VAL A 314 8.33 -6.08 -11.67
C VAL A 314 8.36 -5.90 -13.19
N ASN A 315 7.68 -4.89 -13.74
CA ASN A 315 7.67 -4.60 -15.17
C ASN A 315 9.08 -4.20 -15.67
N ILE A 316 9.82 -3.37 -14.91
CA ILE A 316 11.21 -3.01 -15.23
C ILE A 316 12.09 -4.26 -15.27
N ILE A 317 12.03 -5.09 -14.22
CA ILE A 317 12.82 -6.32 -14.10
C ILE A 317 12.47 -7.30 -15.21
N ALA A 318 11.20 -7.49 -15.50
CA ALA A 318 10.75 -8.45 -16.51
C ALA A 318 11.24 -8.10 -17.91
N VAL A 319 11.09 -6.85 -18.34
CA VAL A 319 11.55 -6.39 -19.65
C VAL A 319 13.09 -6.41 -19.70
N TYR A 320 13.76 -5.99 -18.63
CA TYR A 320 15.21 -6.15 -18.54
C TYR A 320 15.64 -7.61 -18.75
N THR A 321 15.02 -8.54 -18.06
CA THR A 321 15.31 -9.99 -18.16
C THR A 321 15.10 -10.51 -19.56
N LEU A 322 14.00 -10.13 -20.21
CA LEU A 322 13.68 -10.54 -21.56
C LEU A 322 14.77 -10.19 -22.56
N PHE A 323 15.35 -8.99 -22.43
CA PHE A 323 16.30 -8.46 -23.42
C PHE A 323 17.77 -8.71 -23.05
N THR A 324 18.09 -9.07 -21.80
CA THR A 324 19.48 -9.22 -21.34
C THR A 324 19.87 -10.65 -21.02
N VAL A 325 18.98 -11.40 -20.36
CA VAL A 325 19.26 -12.77 -19.88
C VAL A 325 19.12 -13.79 -21.02
N PHE A 326 18.14 -13.60 -21.90
CA PHE A 326 17.95 -14.47 -23.04
C PHE A 326 18.92 -14.10 -24.16
N LYS A 327 20.10 -14.76 -24.19
CA LYS A 327 21.12 -14.57 -25.23
C LYS A 327 20.59 -14.88 -26.63
N LYS A 328 21.17 -14.23 -27.66
CA LYS A 328 20.89 -14.37 -29.10
C LYS A 328 20.69 -15.81 -29.60
N GLN A 329 21.31 -16.80 -28.92
CA GLN A 329 21.25 -18.21 -29.29
C GLN A 329 19.85 -18.83 -29.07
N TYR A 330 19.11 -18.41 -28.03
CA TYR A 330 17.74 -18.83 -27.78
C TYR A 330 16.76 -18.12 -28.75
N TYR A 331 16.99 -16.84 -29.04
CA TYR A 331 16.20 -16.10 -30.03
C TYR A 331 16.32 -16.74 -31.43
N ARG A 332 17.46 -17.27 -31.81
CA ARG A 332 17.69 -17.87 -33.13
C ARG A 332 16.85 -19.16 -33.34
N LYS A 333 16.61 -19.94 -32.32
CA LYS A 333 15.75 -21.15 -32.38
C LYS A 333 14.26 -20.82 -32.37
N LEU A 334 13.84 -19.79 -31.63
CA LEU A 334 12.44 -19.33 -31.56
C LEU A 334 12.02 -18.53 -32.81
N THR A 335 12.97 -17.90 -33.51
CA THR A 335 12.72 -16.99 -34.61
C THR A 335 12.26 -17.66 -35.91
N ASN A 336 12.40 -18.95 -36.06
CA ASN A 336 11.90 -19.66 -37.24
C ASN A 336 10.39 -19.91 -37.22
N PHE A 337 9.75 -19.86 -36.03
CA PHE A 337 8.34 -20.16 -35.89
C PHE A 337 7.45 -18.91 -35.68
N LEU A 338 7.97 -17.89 -34.99
CA LEU A 338 7.29 -16.61 -34.82
C LEU A 338 8.34 -15.54 -35.09
N ARG A 339 8.02 -14.46 -35.80
CA ARG A 339 8.89 -13.28 -35.80
C ARG A 339 8.78 -12.57 -34.45
N PRO A 340 9.45 -13.06 -33.37
CA PRO A 340 9.20 -12.65 -31.99
C PRO A 340 9.56 -11.20 -31.71
N LYS A 341 10.27 -10.58 -32.64
CA LYS A 341 10.88 -9.27 -32.49
C LYS A 341 9.87 -8.12 -32.38
N THR A 342 8.68 -8.30 -32.96
CA THR A 342 7.59 -7.29 -32.93
C THR A 342 6.39 -7.77 -32.13
N LEU A 343 6.18 -9.08 -32.03
CA LEU A 343 5.00 -9.66 -31.39
C LEU A 343 5.10 -9.73 -29.86
N THR A 344 6.30 -9.97 -29.29
CA THR A 344 6.45 -10.09 -27.83
C THR A 344 5.99 -8.84 -27.08
N PRO A 345 6.36 -7.59 -27.43
CA PRO A 345 5.82 -6.41 -26.77
C PRO A 345 4.31 -6.24 -26.94
N VAL A 346 3.78 -6.62 -28.13
CA VAL A 346 2.34 -6.57 -28.38
C VAL A 346 1.60 -7.54 -27.48
N PHE A 347 2.08 -8.78 -27.35
CA PHE A 347 1.49 -9.77 -26.42
C PHE A 347 1.59 -9.33 -24.97
N LEU A 348 2.73 -8.76 -24.53
CA LEU A 348 2.89 -8.23 -23.18
C LEU A 348 1.82 -7.16 -22.87
N ILE A 349 1.66 -6.19 -23.76
CA ILE A 349 0.68 -5.11 -23.60
C ILE A 349 -0.75 -5.67 -23.67
N LEU A 350 -1.03 -6.61 -24.60
CA LEU A 350 -2.35 -7.22 -24.74
C LEU A 350 -2.78 -7.97 -23.48
N PHE A 351 -1.88 -8.78 -22.89
CA PHE A 351 -2.17 -9.45 -21.62
C PHE A 351 -2.47 -8.46 -20.48
N SER A 352 -1.67 -7.39 -20.35
CA SER A 352 -1.95 -6.33 -19.37
C SER A 352 -3.31 -5.67 -19.62
N PHE A 353 -3.65 -5.42 -20.89
CA PHE A 353 -4.91 -4.78 -21.29
C PHE A 353 -6.14 -5.65 -20.94
N ILE A 354 -6.06 -6.97 -21.08
CA ILE A 354 -7.13 -7.89 -20.65
C ILE A 354 -7.39 -7.75 -19.14
N TYR A 355 -6.34 -7.81 -18.33
CA TYR A 355 -6.48 -7.66 -16.88
C TYR A 355 -6.87 -6.25 -16.45
N TYR A 356 -6.57 -5.22 -17.23
CA TYR A 356 -7.07 -3.87 -17.01
C TYR A 356 -8.60 -3.84 -16.98
N PHE A 357 -9.28 -4.49 -17.92
CA PHE A 357 -10.74 -4.59 -17.93
C PHE A 357 -11.28 -5.44 -16.77
N VAL A 358 -10.62 -6.55 -16.43
CA VAL A 358 -11.01 -7.37 -15.27
C VAL A 358 -11.02 -6.52 -13.99
N TYR A 359 -9.98 -5.69 -13.78
CA TYR A 359 -9.92 -4.84 -12.61
C TYR A 359 -10.82 -3.61 -12.71
N ALA A 360 -11.17 -3.13 -13.90
CA ALA A 360 -12.20 -2.10 -14.07
C ALA A 360 -13.58 -2.59 -13.62
N VAL A 361 -13.95 -3.82 -13.99
CA VAL A 361 -15.20 -4.47 -13.52
C VAL A 361 -15.14 -4.70 -12.01
N ALA A 362 -14.01 -5.20 -11.49
CA ALA A 362 -13.82 -5.39 -10.05
C ALA A 362 -13.96 -4.09 -9.28
N LEU A 363 -13.42 -2.98 -9.80
CA LEU A 363 -13.56 -1.65 -9.20
C LEU A 363 -15.04 -1.26 -9.06
N GLY A 364 -15.84 -1.43 -10.13
CA GLY A 364 -17.28 -1.13 -10.10
C GLY A 364 -18.00 -1.94 -9.02
N LYS A 365 -17.77 -3.26 -8.95
CA LYS A 365 -18.35 -4.13 -7.92
C LYS A 365 -17.90 -3.75 -6.50
N ASN A 366 -16.60 -3.42 -6.32
CA ASN A 366 -16.10 -3.02 -5.01
C ASN A 366 -16.74 -1.70 -4.53
N VAL A 367 -16.88 -0.70 -5.42
CA VAL A 367 -17.55 0.56 -5.11
C VAL A 367 -19.02 0.33 -4.76
N ASP A 368 -19.71 -0.53 -5.53
CA ASP A 368 -21.10 -0.88 -5.28
C ASP A 368 -21.28 -1.54 -3.90
N ASN A 369 -20.38 -2.47 -3.53
CA ASN A 369 -20.42 -3.10 -2.21
C ASN A 369 -20.29 -2.08 -1.07
N ILE A 370 -19.30 -1.17 -1.13
CA ILE A 370 -19.14 -0.12 -0.10
C ILE A 370 -20.38 0.79 -0.04
N ASN A 371 -20.93 1.18 -1.20
CA ASN A 371 -22.13 2.01 -1.24
C ASN A 371 -23.36 1.28 -0.68
N SER A 372 -23.55 0.01 -1.05
CA SER A 372 -24.73 -0.78 -0.64
C SER A 372 -24.67 -1.26 0.81
N GLN A 373 -23.52 -1.19 1.46
CA GLN A 373 -23.38 -1.60 2.86
C GLN A 373 -22.94 -0.44 3.77
N GLN A 374 -21.69 0.02 3.72
CA GLN A 374 -21.17 1.02 4.66
C GLN A 374 -21.82 2.39 4.47
N VAL A 375 -21.97 2.87 3.22
CA VAL A 375 -22.60 4.17 2.95
C VAL A 375 -24.09 4.12 3.29
N LYS A 376 -24.79 3.05 2.93
CA LYS A 376 -26.21 2.85 3.27
C LYS A 376 -26.44 2.85 4.79
N LEU A 377 -25.58 2.19 5.56
CA LEU A 377 -25.66 2.22 7.01
C LEU A 377 -25.28 3.59 7.60
N ALA A 378 -24.34 4.29 6.96
CA ALA A 378 -24.02 5.67 7.34
C ALA A 378 -25.22 6.60 7.19
N GLU A 379 -25.95 6.50 6.08
CA GLU A 379 -27.22 7.24 5.85
C GLU A 379 -28.27 6.87 6.90
N TRP A 380 -28.41 5.57 7.20
CA TRP A 380 -29.32 5.13 8.26
C TRP A 380 -28.95 5.75 9.63
N VAL A 381 -27.66 5.76 9.99
CA VAL A 381 -27.19 6.40 11.24
C VAL A 381 -27.50 7.89 11.21
N GLN A 382 -27.22 8.57 10.11
CA GLN A 382 -27.45 10.01 9.97
C GLN A 382 -28.92 10.41 10.21
N TYR A 383 -29.88 9.55 9.82
CA TYR A 383 -31.32 9.82 9.97
C TYR A 383 -31.90 9.35 11.32
N ASN A 384 -31.33 8.30 11.93
CA ASN A 384 -31.94 7.62 13.07
C ASN A 384 -31.19 7.80 14.39
N VAL A 385 -29.90 8.23 14.35
CA VAL A 385 -29.05 8.39 15.52
C VAL A 385 -28.75 9.86 15.76
N ARG A 386 -28.90 10.35 16.97
CA ARG A 386 -28.59 11.74 17.30
C ARG A 386 -27.08 11.96 17.19
N ARG A 387 -26.65 13.15 16.72
CA ARG A 387 -25.23 13.48 16.55
C ARG A 387 -24.38 13.41 17.83
N ASN A 388 -25.01 13.61 18.98
CA ASN A 388 -24.35 13.54 20.29
C ASN A 388 -24.31 12.11 20.87
N GLU A 389 -24.95 11.13 20.23
CA GLU A 389 -24.88 9.73 20.66
C GLU A 389 -23.62 9.07 20.13
N THR A 390 -22.95 8.27 20.98
CA THR A 390 -21.79 7.48 20.61
C THR A 390 -22.22 6.17 19.96
N ILE A 391 -21.55 5.79 18.87
CA ILE A 391 -21.76 4.50 18.22
C ILE A 391 -20.49 3.64 18.30
N ALA A 392 -20.66 2.32 18.35
CA ALA A 392 -19.54 1.38 18.22
C ALA A 392 -19.60 0.71 16.86
N VAL A 393 -18.49 0.72 16.10
CA VAL A 393 -18.46 0.26 14.71
C VAL A 393 -17.18 -0.52 14.46
N ASN A 394 -17.24 -1.57 13.64
CA ASN A 394 -16.01 -2.27 13.24
C ASN A 394 -15.40 -1.77 11.92
N ASP A 395 -16.21 -1.30 10.96
CA ASP A 395 -15.77 -0.61 9.74
C ASP A 395 -16.05 0.89 9.93
N ILE A 396 -15.04 1.60 10.42
CA ILE A 396 -15.21 2.97 10.91
C ILE A 396 -15.22 4.04 9.81
N GLY A 397 -14.91 3.71 8.56
CA GLY A 397 -14.71 4.69 7.50
C GLY A 397 -15.96 5.49 7.12
N ALA A 398 -16.76 4.98 6.19
CA ALA A 398 -17.92 5.71 5.64
C ALA A 398 -18.97 6.03 6.69
N ILE A 399 -19.24 5.07 7.60
CA ILE A 399 -20.24 5.24 8.65
C ILE A 399 -19.93 6.48 9.50
N THR A 400 -18.69 6.60 9.98
CA THR A 400 -18.28 7.70 10.84
C THR A 400 -18.14 9.02 10.09
N PHE A 401 -17.54 8.99 8.89
CA PHE A 401 -17.32 10.21 8.10
C PHE A 401 -18.65 10.89 7.73
N LEU A 402 -19.63 10.11 7.27
CA LEU A 402 -20.92 10.67 6.81
C LEU A 402 -21.84 11.01 7.96
N SER A 403 -21.94 10.19 9.02
CA SER A 403 -22.82 10.45 10.15
C SER A 403 -22.31 11.53 11.10
N ASN A 404 -20.98 11.69 11.15
CA ASN A 404 -20.28 12.61 12.07
C ASN A 404 -20.53 12.35 13.56
N ASN A 405 -20.92 11.12 13.94
CA ASN A 405 -21.03 10.71 15.34
C ASN A 405 -19.65 10.42 15.94
N ARG A 406 -19.57 10.51 17.27
CA ARG A 406 -18.41 9.97 18.03
C ARG A 406 -18.43 8.45 17.92
N VAL A 407 -17.27 7.84 17.64
CA VAL A 407 -17.17 6.40 17.42
C VAL A 407 -16.22 5.73 18.40
N ILE A 408 -16.62 4.55 18.87
CA ILE A 408 -15.74 3.55 19.49
C ILE A 408 -15.45 2.48 18.44
N ASP A 409 -14.18 2.28 18.15
CA ASP A 409 -13.77 1.35 17.12
C ASP A 409 -13.63 -0.07 17.65
N MET A 410 -14.54 -0.93 17.25
CA MET A 410 -14.56 -2.35 17.62
C MET A 410 -13.40 -3.16 17.02
N ALA A 411 -12.73 -2.64 15.98
CA ALA A 411 -11.50 -3.20 15.44
C ALA A 411 -10.25 -2.73 16.20
N GLY A 412 -10.34 -1.62 16.95
CA GLY A 412 -9.29 -1.10 17.80
C GLY A 412 -8.22 -0.26 17.09
N LEU A 413 -8.46 0.17 15.85
CA LEU A 413 -7.48 0.97 15.10
C LEU A 413 -7.34 2.38 15.70
N ILE A 414 -8.45 2.97 16.13
CA ILE A 414 -8.51 4.29 16.77
C ILE A 414 -8.85 4.23 18.26
N THR A 415 -9.31 3.09 18.77
CA THR A 415 -9.59 2.80 20.17
C THR A 415 -8.60 1.74 20.67
N PRO A 416 -7.37 2.15 21.09
CA PRO A 416 -6.27 1.21 21.38
C PRO A 416 -6.57 0.26 22.54
N GLU A 417 -7.50 0.60 23.43
CA GLU A 417 -8.00 -0.27 24.49
C GLU A 417 -8.62 -1.55 23.92
N ILE A 418 -9.47 -1.42 22.89
CA ILE A 418 -10.08 -2.58 22.21
C ILE A 418 -8.99 -3.45 21.57
N LEU A 419 -8.00 -2.84 20.89
CA LEU A 419 -6.90 -3.59 20.28
C LEU A 419 -6.11 -4.38 21.33
N ARG A 420 -5.89 -3.81 22.50
CA ARG A 420 -5.23 -4.47 23.63
C ARG A 420 -5.99 -5.73 24.07
N TYR A 421 -7.31 -5.63 24.20
CA TYR A 421 -8.15 -6.77 24.60
C TYR A 421 -8.16 -7.88 23.55
N ARG A 422 -8.20 -7.55 22.26
CA ARG A 422 -8.13 -8.52 21.17
C ARG A 422 -6.80 -9.28 21.09
N THR A 423 -5.70 -8.66 21.51
CA THR A 423 -4.35 -9.26 21.40
C THR A 423 -4.12 -10.37 22.44
N TYR A 424 -4.81 -10.32 23.59
CA TYR A 424 -4.60 -11.25 24.72
C TYR A 424 -5.62 -12.39 24.84
N SER A 425 -6.60 -12.48 24.06
CA SER A 425 -7.76 -13.34 23.82
C SER A 425 -9.07 -12.60 24.09
N TRP A 426 -10.03 -12.80 23.21
CA TRP A 426 -11.36 -12.19 23.39
C TRP A 426 -12.07 -12.72 24.63
N ASP A 427 -11.99 -14.04 24.87
CA ASP A 427 -12.77 -14.73 25.90
C ASP A 427 -12.50 -14.16 27.30
N ASP A 428 -11.24 -13.82 27.59
CA ASP A 428 -10.83 -13.28 28.90
C ASP A 428 -11.13 -11.77 29.06
N ASN A 429 -11.42 -11.06 27.97
CA ASN A 429 -11.51 -9.60 27.96
C ASN A 429 -12.87 -9.02 27.52
N LEU A 430 -13.87 -9.87 27.25
CA LEU A 430 -15.20 -9.43 26.83
C LEU A 430 -15.87 -8.51 27.83
N ASP A 431 -15.67 -8.76 29.14
CA ASP A 431 -16.21 -7.91 30.20
C ASP A 431 -15.62 -6.49 30.15
N SER A 432 -14.32 -6.39 29.84
CA SER A 432 -13.62 -5.11 29.68
C SER A 432 -14.12 -4.35 28.46
N VAL A 433 -14.39 -5.05 27.37
CA VAL A 433 -14.98 -4.46 26.16
C VAL A 433 -16.38 -3.96 26.46
N ASN A 434 -17.24 -4.79 27.06
CA ASN A 434 -18.61 -4.39 27.42
C ASN A 434 -18.63 -3.22 28.42
N TYR A 435 -17.74 -3.24 29.43
CA TYR A 435 -17.54 -2.12 30.33
C TYR A 435 -17.13 -0.83 29.59
N LEU A 436 -16.21 -0.91 28.63
CA LEU A 436 -15.79 0.24 27.84
C LEU A 436 -16.95 0.83 27.04
N LEU A 437 -17.78 -0.03 26.42
CA LEU A 437 -18.96 0.41 25.67
C LEU A 437 -19.98 1.10 26.59
N LYS A 438 -20.26 0.52 27.76
CA LYS A 438 -21.16 1.12 28.79
C LYS A 438 -20.62 2.45 29.30
N LYS A 439 -19.32 2.52 29.64
CA LYS A 439 -18.65 3.74 30.13
C LYS A 439 -18.72 4.90 29.12
N ASN A 440 -18.76 4.59 27.83
CA ASN A 440 -18.83 5.58 26.75
C ASN A 440 -20.27 5.82 26.28
N ASP A 441 -21.29 5.37 26.99
CA ASP A 441 -22.72 5.54 26.68
C ASP A 441 -23.04 5.17 25.21
N VAL A 442 -22.45 4.07 24.72
CA VAL A 442 -22.68 3.61 23.34
C VAL A 442 -24.17 3.30 23.15
N ALA A 443 -24.81 3.99 22.20
CA ALA A 443 -26.23 3.85 21.91
C ALA A 443 -26.51 2.75 20.88
N TYR A 444 -25.59 2.56 19.91
CA TYR A 444 -25.73 1.57 18.85
C TYR A 444 -24.42 0.87 18.57
N ILE A 445 -24.49 -0.42 18.23
CA ILE A 445 -23.37 -1.25 17.81
C ILE A 445 -23.63 -1.70 16.38
N ILE A 446 -22.66 -1.46 15.46
CA ILE A 446 -22.77 -1.77 14.03
C ILE A 446 -21.60 -2.68 13.65
N ILE A 447 -21.88 -3.96 13.45
CA ILE A 447 -20.85 -5.00 13.33
C ILE A 447 -21.24 -6.11 12.35
N TYR A 448 -20.22 -6.89 11.96
CA TYR A 448 -20.37 -8.20 11.35
C TYR A 448 -20.43 -9.27 12.46
N ASP A 449 -21.55 -9.95 12.63
CA ASP A 449 -21.75 -10.93 13.72
C ASP A 449 -20.64 -11.98 13.80
N HIS A 450 -20.17 -12.48 12.66
CA HIS A 450 -19.14 -13.52 12.62
C HIS A 450 -17.74 -13.07 13.12
N TRP A 451 -17.52 -11.75 13.25
CA TRP A 451 -16.29 -11.21 13.85
C TRP A 451 -16.40 -11.05 15.36
N PHE A 452 -17.64 -11.03 15.89
CA PHE A 452 -17.93 -10.74 17.30
C PHE A 452 -18.88 -11.79 17.90
N LYS A 453 -18.73 -13.06 17.47
CA LYS A 453 -19.62 -14.16 17.87
C LYS A 453 -19.64 -14.34 19.38
N GLU A 454 -18.48 -14.41 20.03
CA GLU A 454 -18.34 -14.60 21.47
C GLU A 454 -18.95 -13.43 22.25
N TYR A 455 -18.81 -12.19 21.76
CA TYR A 455 -19.42 -11.02 22.36
C TYR A 455 -20.95 -11.09 22.29
N LEU A 456 -21.50 -11.47 21.14
CA LEU A 456 -22.94 -11.61 20.96
C LEU A 456 -23.52 -12.79 21.76
N GLU A 457 -22.81 -13.89 21.91
CA GLU A 457 -23.21 -15.02 22.75
C GLU A 457 -23.31 -14.60 24.23
N LYS A 458 -22.37 -13.78 24.73
CA LYS A 458 -22.32 -13.36 26.15
C LYS A 458 -23.24 -12.18 26.45
N TYR A 459 -23.30 -11.17 25.59
CA TYR A 459 -23.97 -9.89 25.81
C TYR A 459 -25.11 -9.59 24.83
N GLY A 460 -25.49 -10.52 23.95
CA GLY A 460 -26.55 -10.31 22.98
C GLY A 460 -27.91 -10.01 23.60
N SER A 461 -28.18 -10.45 24.86
CA SER A 461 -29.40 -10.10 25.61
C SER A 461 -29.50 -8.61 25.95
N GLU A 462 -28.36 -7.89 25.98
CA GLU A 462 -28.32 -6.44 26.22
C GLU A 462 -28.49 -5.64 24.89
N LEU A 463 -28.72 -6.32 23.77
CA LEU A 463 -28.80 -5.73 22.42
C LEU A 463 -30.15 -6.02 21.79
N THR A 464 -30.70 -5.03 21.10
CA THR A 464 -31.90 -5.19 20.28
C THR A 464 -31.52 -4.98 18.82
N PHE A 465 -31.75 -6.00 17.99
CA PHE A 465 -31.56 -5.89 16.53
C PHE A 465 -32.51 -4.85 15.96
N ILE A 466 -32.02 -3.95 15.11
CA ILE A 466 -32.78 -2.87 14.50
C ILE A 466 -32.90 -3.05 12.99
N THR A 467 -31.77 -3.18 12.31
CA THR A 467 -31.71 -3.30 10.84
C THR A 467 -30.38 -3.90 10.42
N SER A 468 -30.27 -4.23 9.12
CA SER A 468 -29.01 -4.66 8.53
C SER A 468 -28.87 -4.17 7.08
N ALA A 469 -27.64 -4.19 6.57
CA ALA A 469 -27.33 -4.05 5.16
C ALA A 469 -26.74 -5.36 4.63
N ILE A 470 -27.42 -5.95 3.66
CA ILE A 470 -27.08 -7.25 3.06
C ILE A 470 -26.62 -7.00 1.63
N LEU A 471 -25.48 -7.59 1.24
CA LEU A 471 -24.96 -7.58 -0.11
C LEU A 471 -25.46 -8.81 -0.88
N GLU A 472 -25.76 -8.65 -2.16
CA GLU A 472 -26.04 -9.78 -3.05
C GLU A 472 -24.78 -10.61 -3.32
N GLU A 473 -23.65 -9.94 -3.56
CA GLU A 473 -22.31 -10.55 -3.75
C GLU A 473 -21.27 -9.73 -2.99
N ASN A 474 -20.50 -10.35 -2.09
CA ASN A 474 -19.43 -9.67 -1.40
C ASN A 474 -18.10 -9.85 -2.14
N THR A 475 -17.51 -8.75 -2.61
CA THR A 475 -16.23 -8.74 -3.32
C THR A 475 -15.11 -8.04 -2.55
N ILE A 476 -15.45 -7.21 -1.51
CA ILE A 476 -14.45 -6.37 -0.83
C ILE A 476 -14.73 -6.13 0.66
N CYS A 477 -15.97 -6.17 1.10
CA CYS A 477 -16.38 -5.88 2.48
C CYS A 477 -16.00 -7.01 3.44
N GLY A 478 -16.01 -6.75 4.74
CA GLY A 478 -15.68 -7.71 5.78
C GLY A 478 -16.65 -8.88 5.90
N GLY A 479 -17.88 -8.74 5.43
CA GLY A 479 -18.93 -9.76 5.43
C GLY A 479 -20.08 -9.41 4.51
N ILE A 480 -20.95 -10.39 4.24
CA ILE A 480 -22.16 -10.21 3.40
C ILE A 480 -23.18 -9.33 4.11
N GLU A 481 -23.36 -9.47 5.42
CA GLU A 481 -24.34 -8.75 6.22
C GLU A 481 -23.66 -7.99 7.35
N MET A 482 -23.93 -6.69 7.46
CA MET A 482 -23.55 -5.85 8.59
C MET A 482 -24.81 -5.41 9.32
N LYS A 483 -24.86 -5.65 10.64
CA LYS A 483 -26.05 -5.44 11.46
C LYS A 483 -25.93 -4.26 12.40
N VAL A 484 -27.06 -3.63 12.68
CA VAL A 484 -27.21 -2.54 13.63
C VAL A 484 -27.99 -3.05 14.84
N TYR A 485 -27.40 -2.91 16.00
CA TYR A 485 -28.00 -3.22 17.28
C TYR A 485 -28.13 -1.96 18.13
N LYS A 486 -29.28 -1.76 18.73
CA LYS A 486 -29.45 -0.75 19.79
C LYS A 486 -29.06 -1.37 21.13
N THR A 487 -28.29 -0.64 21.92
CA THR A 487 -27.92 -1.08 23.27
C THR A 487 -29.05 -0.83 24.27
N ASN A 488 -29.22 -1.79 25.19
CA ASN A 488 -30.14 -1.66 26.33
C ASN A 488 -29.32 -1.41 27.61
N PHE A 489 -28.19 -0.72 27.50
CA PHE A 489 -27.36 -0.39 28.65
C PHE A 489 -28.17 0.51 29.61
N ASN A 490 -28.32 0.06 30.86
CA ASN A 490 -28.92 0.91 31.90
C ASN A 490 -28.04 2.15 32.02
N ARG A 491 -28.59 3.33 31.69
CA ARG A 491 -27.93 4.61 32.00
C ARG A 491 -27.81 4.73 33.49
N GLN A 492 -26.60 4.61 34.03
CA GLN A 492 -26.29 4.90 35.43
C GLN A 492 -26.24 6.40 35.64
#